data_67e7ee69669d2c67e6e247efd3bbb484
#
_entry.id   67e7ee69669d2c67e6e247efd3bbb484
#
_cell.length_a   1.000
_cell.length_b   1.000
_cell.length_c   1.000
_cell.angle_alpha   90.00
_cell.angle_beta   90.00
_cell.angle_gamma   90.00
#
_symmetry.space_group_name_H-M   'P 1'
#
loop_
_entity.id
_entity.type
_entity.pdbx_description
1 polymer ?
#
loop_
_entity_poly.entity_id
_entity_poly.type
_entity_poly.pdbx_seq_one_letter_code
_entity_poly.pdbx_strand_id
1 'polypeptide(L)'
;MRSLFWRILAAFWLALLLVAGLSILLGRALNQDTWIIARHPGLKDLAEQWTALYEEQGSYAAQGLLEQRRRDYGISIQVLDESGQRLVDGTYLPRPHHRPPRTSDRNLPRFPWRQLSQEYVSPQSNXTYLFIYRIPHPELEAWHRGSLLWPLSALGIALVVLTLFSLLLTLSITRPLNRLRRAVHDLGQTAYQKDSLARLARRGDELGTLARDFNRMGERLQSLIGSQRQLLRDVSHELRSPLARLRIALALAERAEPEARAQMWPRLEQECDRLEALIGEILALARLDAEPGASQRIALLPLLQRLREDALLLAPEQDIRLEVAPDLSIDGWPDMFERAVDNLLRNAVRFNPVGQPLEVRASSAGDYLRLSVRDHGPGIAAELQEQLGEPFFRAPNQSSPGHGLGLAIARRAIERHGGHLRLGNHPDGGFIATLSLPLRRKATE
;
A
#
# COMPACT_ATOMS: atom_id res chain seq x y z
N MET A 1 16.69 -6.81 -3.83
CA MET A 1 16.24 -5.41 -4.02
C MET A 1 14.70 -5.41 -4.15
N ARG A 2 14.01 -5.28 -3.02
CA ARG A 2 12.53 -5.35 -2.95
C ARG A 2 11.86 -3.97 -3.09
N SER A 3 12.63 -2.90 -2.82
CA SER A 3 12.10 -1.53 -2.86
C SER A 3 11.80 -1.08 -4.29
N LEU A 4 10.67 -0.43 -4.49
CA LEU A 4 10.21 0.18 -5.74
C LEU A 4 11.23 1.23 -6.23
N PHE A 5 11.81 2.00 -5.30
CA PHE A 5 12.83 3.01 -5.59
C PHE A 5 14.02 2.39 -6.33
N TRP A 6 14.60 1.29 -5.82
CA TRP A 6 15.76 0.63 -6.44
C TRP A 6 15.41 0.04 -7.81
N ARG A 7 14.20 -0.45 -7.99
CA ARG A 7 13.73 -0.98 -9.29
C ARG A 7 13.62 0.12 -10.34
N ILE A 8 13.06 1.28 -9.97
CA ILE A 8 12.95 2.45 -10.87
C ILE A 8 14.34 2.96 -11.22
N LEU A 9 15.21 3.13 -10.22
CA LEU A 9 16.59 3.59 -10.41
C LEU A 9 17.37 2.64 -11.33
N ALA A 10 17.28 1.35 -11.10
CA ALA A 10 17.94 0.32 -11.95
C ALA A 10 17.39 0.35 -13.38
N ALA A 11 16.09 0.48 -13.57
CA ALA A 11 15.46 0.57 -14.89
C ALA A 11 15.90 1.86 -15.63
N PHE A 12 16.02 2.97 -14.92
CA PHE A 12 16.49 4.25 -15.47
C PHE A 12 17.95 4.11 -15.96
N TRP A 13 18.86 3.57 -15.12
CA TRP A 13 20.25 3.37 -15.48
C TRP A 13 20.38 2.37 -16.63
N LEU A 14 19.58 1.32 -16.65
CA LEU A 14 19.55 0.34 -17.73
C LEU A 14 19.14 1.00 -19.06
N ALA A 15 18.12 1.85 -19.04
CA ALA A 15 17.65 2.60 -20.22
C ALA A 15 18.77 3.51 -20.75
N LEU A 16 19.46 4.23 -19.85
CA LEU A 16 20.56 5.12 -20.20
C LEU A 16 21.73 4.34 -20.82
N LEU A 17 22.13 3.22 -20.22
CA LEU A 17 23.18 2.35 -20.74
C LEU A 17 22.81 1.76 -22.11
N LEU A 18 21.54 1.42 -22.29
CA LEU A 18 21.02 0.86 -23.53
C LEU A 18 21.08 1.88 -24.67
N VAL A 19 20.68 3.12 -24.41
CA VAL A 19 20.80 4.23 -25.38
C VAL A 19 22.27 4.46 -25.74
N ALA A 20 23.16 4.56 -24.76
CA ALA A 20 24.59 4.76 -24.98
C ALA A 20 25.21 3.61 -25.78
N GLY A 21 24.91 2.37 -25.37
CA GLY A 21 25.43 1.16 -26.04
C GLY A 21 24.97 1.04 -27.49
N LEU A 22 23.66 1.23 -27.73
CA LEU A 22 23.08 1.21 -29.07
C LEU A 22 23.66 2.32 -29.96
N SER A 23 23.85 3.52 -29.40
CA SER A 23 24.45 4.65 -30.12
C SER A 23 25.90 4.37 -30.52
N ILE A 24 26.69 3.76 -29.63
CA ILE A 24 28.07 3.34 -29.90
C ILE A 24 28.11 2.24 -30.98
N LEU A 25 27.24 1.23 -30.84
CA LEU A 25 27.15 0.13 -31.83
C LEU A 25 26.77 0.67 -33.21
N LEU A 26 25.82 1.56 -33.28
CA LEU A 26 25.38 2.20 -34.51
C LEU A 26 26.54 3.03 -35.10
N GLY A 27 27.27 3.80 -34.29
CA GLY A 27 28.42 4.56 -34.70
C GLY A 27 29.52 3.67 -35.32
N ARG A 28 29.76 2.49 -34.72
CA ARG A 28 30.68 1.50 -35.26
C ARG A 28 30.18 0.93 -36.59
N ALA A 29 28.91 0.63 -36.71
CA ALA A 29 28.28 0.11 -37.95
C ALA A 29 28.39 1.12 -39.08
N LEU A 30 28.11 2.40 -38.80
CA LEU A 30 28.21 3.49 -39.79
C LEU A 30 29.65 3.79 -40.19
N ASN A 31 30.64 3.38 -39.40
CA ASN A 31 32.05 3.57 -39.67
C ASN A 31 32.71 2.32 -40.31
N GLN A 32 31.94 1.30 -40.69
CA GLN A 32 32.44 0.15 -41.42
C GLN A 32 32.80 0.53 -42.87
N ASP A 33 33.82 -0.09 -43.41
CA ASP A 33 34.36 0.18 -44.75
C ASP A 33 33.29 0.05 -45.84
N THR A 34 32.50 -1.01 -45.78
CA THR A 34 31.44 -1.27 -46.74
C THR A 34 30.36 -0.16 -46.73
N TRP A 35 30.05 0.37 -45.56
CA TRP A 35 29.04 1.44 -45.43
C TRP A 35 29.57 2.78 -45.94
N ILE A 36 30.85 3.10 -45.67
CA ILE A 36 31.53 4.31 -46.15
C ILE A 36 31.58 4.28 -47.70
N ILE A 37 31.98 3.16 -48.30
CA ILE A 37 32.06 2.99 -49.76
C ILE A 37 30.69 3.18 -50.40
N ALA A 38 29.62 2.63 -49.79
CA ALA A 38 28.27 2.69 -50.36
C ALA A 38 27.62 4.09 -50.26
N ARG A 39 28.04 4.92 -49.30
CA ARG A 39 27.34 6.19 -48.98
C ARG A 39 28.17 7.45 -49.22
N HIS A 40 29.49 7.36 -49.22
CA HIS A 40 30.34 8.55 -49.41
C HIS A 40 30.20 9.04 -50.86
N PRO A 41 29.91 10.34 -51.09
CA PRO A 41 29.62 10.85 -52.43
C PRO A 41 30.80 10.69 -53.38
N GLY A 42 32.04 10.68 -52.88
CA GLY A 42 33.25 10.46 -53.70
C GLY A 42 33.52 9.00 -54.07
N LEU A 43 32.86 8.02 -53.39
CA LEU A 43 33.06 6.58 -53.58
C LEU A 43 31.87 5.85 -54.15
N LYS A 44 30.68 6.39 -53.91
CA LYS A 44 29.41 5.78 -54.34
C LYS A 44 29.43 5.53 -55.84
N ASP A 45 29.12 4.32 -56.23
CA ASP A 45 29.01 3.85 -57.62
C ASP A 45 30.31 4.02 -58.43
N LEU A 46 31.44 4.38 -57.78
CA LEU A 46 32.73 4.66 -58.47
C LEU A 46 33.28 3.42 -59.16
N ALA A 47 33.26 2.29 -58.51
CA ALA A 47 33.78 1.02 -59.07
C ALA A 47 33.04 0.67 -60.36
N GLU A 48 31.72 0.79 -60.36
CA GLU A 48 30.86 0.55 -61.54
C GLU A 48 31.16 1.55 -62.65
N GLN A 49 31.16 2.85 -62.37
CA GLN A 49 31.46 3.91 -63.33
C GLN A 49 32.82 3.80 -63.95
N TRP A 50 33.82 3.55 -63.11
CA TRP A 50 35.23 3.41 -63.52
C TRP A 50 35.41 2.19 -64.47
N THR A 51 34.83 1.05 -64.10
CA THR A 51 34.96 -0.19 -64.87
C THR A 51 34.26 -0.04 -66.23
N ALA A 52 33.09 0.53 -66.29
CA ALA A 52 32.41 0.82 -67.51
C ALA A 52 33.23 1.73 -68.47
N LEU A 53 33.77 2.83 -67.90
CA LEU A 53 34.64 3.75 -68.67
C LEU A 53 35.93 3.10 -69.12
N TYR A 54 36.54 2.26 -68.29
CA TYR A 54 37.76 1.57 -68.59
C TYR A 54 37.57 0.58 -69.73
N GLU A 55 36.51 -0.17 -69.71
CA GLU A 55 36.23 -1.21 -70.73
C GLU A 55 35.70 -0.59 -72.06
N GLU A 56 35.02 0.54 -72.03
CA GLU A 56 34.52 1.19 -73.22
C GLU A 56 35.47 2.16 -73.87
N GLN A 57 36.21 2.96 -73.11
CA GLN A 57 37.00 4.10 -73.60
C GLN A 57 38.46 3.99 -73.25
N GLY A 58 38.84 2.97 -72.50
CA GLY A 58 40.25 2.70 -72.16
C GLY A 58 40.80 3.45 -70.96
N SER A 59 42.07 3.27 -70.67
CA SER A 59 42.71 3.73 -69.43
C SER A 59 42.78 5.23 -69.30
N TYR A 60 42.83 6.01 -70.37
CA TYR A 60 42.91 7.48 -70.31
C TYR A 60 41.56 8.11 -69.72
N ALA A 61 40.47 7.66 -70.21
CA ALA A 61 39.14 8.12 -69.75
C ALA A 61 38.92 7.73 -68.27
N ALA A 62 39.21 6.50 -67.93
CA ALA A 62 39.15 5.96 -66.61
C ALA A 62 40.03 6.73 -65.60
N GLN A 63 41.28 7.11 -66.02
CA GLN A 63 42.14 7.95 -65.21
C GLN A 63 41.58 9.34 -64.95
N GLY A 64 40.89 9.94 -65.93
CA GLY A 64 40.24 11.24 -65.79
C GLY A 64 39.22 11.24 -64.66
N LEU A 65 38.40 10.17 -64.51
CA LEU A 65 37.41 10.01 -63.45
C LEU A 65 38.12 9.95 -62.05
N LEU A 66 39.22 9.23 -61.94
CA LEU A 66 39.95 9.15 -60.66
C LEU A 66 40.58 10.50 -60.28
N GLU A 67 41.14 11.24 -61.25
CA GLU A 67 41.68 12.59 -61.01
C GLU A 67 40.59 13.60 -60.63
N GLN A 68 39.38 13.49 -61.19
CA GLN A 68 38.24 14.30 -60.81
C GLN A 68 37.88 14.05 -59.35
N ARG A 69 37.74 12.77 -58.97
CA ARG A 69 37.40 12.42 -57.55
C ARG A 69 38.51 12.89 -56.60
N ARG A 70 39.75 12.87 -57.02
CA ARG A 70 40.89 13.39 -56.23
C ARG A 70 40.77 14.92 -56.04
N ARG A 71 40.39 15.65 -57.06
CA ARG A 71 40.22 17.11 -56.99
C ARG A 71 39.03 17.51 -56.10
N ASP A 72 37.93 16.78 -56.28
CA ASP A 72 36.67 17.13 -55.59
C ASP A 72 36.70 16.74 -54.11
N TYR A 73 37.30 15.62 -53.74
CA TYR A 73 37.24 15.03 -52.41
C TYR A 73 38.61 14.72 -51.76
N GLY A 74 39.68 14.96 -52.48
CA GLY A 74 41.03 14.64 -52.00
C GLY A 74 41.31 13.14 -51.88
N ILE A 75 40.47 12.28 -52.43
CA ILE A 75 40.56 10.82 -52.32
C ILE A 75 41.57 10.30 -53.33
N SER A 76 42.53 9.50 -52.86
CA SER A 76 43.46 8.78 -53.74
C SER A 76 42.94 7.35 -53.97
N ILE A 77 42.89 6.95 -55.24
CA ILE A 77 42.33 5.66 -55.64
C ILE A 77 43.36 4.89 -56.47
N GLN A 78 43.55 3.64 -56.10
CA GLN A 78 44.37 2.69 -56.90
C GLN A 78 43.50 1.55 -57.37
N VAL A 79 43.63 1.16 -58.59
CA VAL A 79 42.93 0.01 -59.16
C VAL A 79 43.91 -1.02 -59.58
N LEU A 80 43.76 -2.26 -59.11
CA LEU A 80 44.58 -3.40 -59.39
C LEU A 80 43.78 -4.46 -60.17
N ASP A 81 44.47 -5.18 -61.08
CA ASP A 81 43.86 -6.34 -61.74
C ASP A 81 44.02 -7.62 -60.87
N GLU A 82 43.51 -8.73 -61.37
CA GLU A 82 43.61 -10.04 -60.70
C GLU A 82 45.08 -10.50 -60.46
N SER A 83 46.02 -9.98 -61.20
CA SER A 83 47.47 -10.29 -61.04
C SER A 83 48.17 -9.37 -60.02
N GLY A 84 47.41 -8.33 -59.47
CA GLY A 84 47.97 -7.33 -58.59
C GLY A 84 48.70 -6.21 -59.29
N GLN A 85 48.64 -6.14 -60.62
CA GLN A 85 49.25 -5.05 -61.39
C GLN A 85 48.35 -3.83 -61.38
N ARG A 86 48.95 -2.64 -61.36
CA ARG A 86 48.24 -1.37 -61.43
C ARG A 86 47.79 -1.10 -62.87
N LEU A 87 46.48 -0.88 -63.01
CA LEU A 87 45.88 -0.63 -64.32
C LEU A 87 45.95 0.83 -64.76
N VAL A 88 46.15 1.76 -63.82
CA VAL A 88 46.19 3.21 -64.10
C VAL A 88 47.31 3.85 -63.27
N ASP A 89 48.25 4.54 -63.95
CA ASP A 89 49.29 5.30 -63.28
C ASP A 89 48.78 6.66 -62.81
N GLY A 90 49.17 7.05 -61.61
CA GLY A 90 49.17 8.46 -61.30
C GLY A 90 48.34 9.01 -60.19
N THR A 91 47.68 8.20 -59.37
CA THR A 91 47.07 8.72 -58.13
C THR A 91 47.90 8.39 -56.90
N TYR A 92 49.25 8.50 -57.07
CA TYR A 92 50.15 8.20 -55.97
C TYR A 92 50.37 9.40 -55.11
N LEU A 93 49.94 9.32 -53.83
CA LEU A 93 50.41 10.24 -52.83
C LEU A 93 51.88 9.90 -52.51
N PRO A 94 52.81 10.82 -52.69
CA PRO A 94 54.23 10.54 -52.36
C PRO A 94 54.26 10.20 -50.84
N ARG A 95 55.09 9.18 -50.55
CA ARG A 95 55.36 8.86 -49.13
C ARG A 95 55.92 10.15 -48.49
N PRO A 96 55.37 10.60 -47.37
CA PRO A 96 55.98 11.72 -46.69
C PRO A 96 57.42 11.32 -46.28
N HIS A 97 58.42 11.99 -46.86
CA HIS A 97 59.79 11.80 -46.50
C HIS A 97 60.17 12.35 -45.13
N HIS A 98 59.24 12.69 -44.35
CA HIS A 98 59.47 13.15 -42.96
C HIS A 98 59.34 12.00 -41.97
N ARG A 99 60.49 11.66 -41.32
CA ARG A 99 60.49 10.93 -40.07
C ARG A 99 59.45 11.62 -39.11
N PRO A 100 58.51 10.88 -38.64
CA PRO A 100 57.58 11.47 -37.65
C PRO A 100 58.41 11.96 -36.44
N PRO A 101 58.09 13.11 -35.89
CA PRO A 101 58.73 13.56 -34.66
C PRO A 101 58.52 12.51 -33.57
N ARG A 102 59.56 12.24 -32.80
CA ARG A 102 59.53 11.31 -31.65
C ARG A 102 58.75 11.95 -30.50
N THR A 103 57.50 12.20 -30.67
CA THR A 103 56.61 12.54 -29.57
C THR A 103 55.77 11.33 -29.24
N SER A 104 55.78 10.96 -27.98
CA SER A 104 55.13 9.79 -27.38
C SER A 104 53.62 9.93 -27.27
N ASP A 105 52.98 10.58 -28.24
CA ASP A 105 51.51 10.68 -28.25
C ASP A 105 50.94 9.44 -28.92
N ARG A 106 50.51 8.50 -28.10
CA ARG A 106 49.96 7.19 -28.48
C ARG A 106 48.66 7.23 -29.27
N ASN A 107 48.09 8.42 -29.51
CA ASN A 107 46.73 8.57 -30.06
C ASN A 107 46.66 9.19 -31.46
N LEU A 108 47.80 9.46 -32.12
CA LEU A 108 47.76 9.95 -33.48
C LEU A 108 47.72 8.76 -34.48
N PRO A 109 46.81 8.78 -35.47
CA PRO A 109 46.77 7.73 -36.46
C PRO A 109 48.13 7.67 -37.23
N ARG A 110 48.65 6.46 -37.43
CA ARG A 110 49.94 6.20 -38.08
C ARG A 110 50.00 6.80 -39.49
N PHE A 111 48.83 7.02 -40.12
CA PHE A 111 48.74 7.59 -41.46
C PHE A 111 47.68 8.68 -41.49
N PRO A 112 47.91 9.75 -42.32
CA PRO A 112 46.94 10.86 -42.43
C PRO A 112 45.69 10.51 -43.24
N TRP A 113 45.51 9.25 -43.59
CA TRP A 113 44.38 8.76 -44.38
C TRP A 113 43.88 7.40 -43.85
N ARG A 114 42.64 7.12 -44.12
CA ARG A 114 42.02 5.79 -43.92
C ARG A 114 42.04 5.04 -45.26
N GLN A 115 42.49 3.81 -45.25
CA GLN A 115 42.50 2.94 -46.43
C GLN A 115 41.29 2.02 -46.39
N LEU A 116 40.56 2.00 -47.50
CA LEU A 116 39.41 1.10 -47.73
C LEU A 116 39.70 0.27 -48.96
N SER A 117 39.16 -0.93 -49.06
CA SER A 117 39.28 -1.79 -50.22
C SER A 117 37.93 -2.34 -50.62
N GLN A 118 37.73 -2.44 -51.94
CA GLN A 118 36.52 -2.99 -52.53
C GLN A 118 36.89 -3.85 -53.71
N GLU A 119 36.41 -5.07 -53.72
CA GLU A 119 36.50 -5.96 -54.86
C GLU A 119 35.27 -5.77 -55.73
N TYR A 120 35.44 -5.60 -57.02
CA TYR A 120 34.37 -5.40 -57.99
C TYR A 120 34.58 -6.30 -59.18
N VAL A 121 33.58 -7.12 -59.51
CA VAL A 121 33.59 -8.00 -60.67
C VAL A 121 32.77 -7.31 -61.77
N SER A 122 33.39 -7.08 -62.91
CA SER A 122 32.73 -6.48 -64.05
C SER A 122 31.64 -7.43 -64.57
N PRO A 123 30.42 -6.96 -64.80
CA PRO A 123 29.36 -7.76 -65.41
C PRO A 123 29.58 -7.98 -66.90
N GLN A 124 30.46 -7.20 -67.55
CA GLN A 124 30.74 -7.30 -69.00
C GLN A 124 31.90 -8.23 -69.31
N SER A 125 33.04 -8.08 -68.60
CA SER A 125 34.29 -8.83 -68.85
C SER A 125 34.54 -9.97 -67.89
N ASN A 126 33.84 -10.00 -66.77
CA ASN A 126 34.05 -10.93 -65.70
C ASN A 126 35.41 -10.81 -64.94
N UNK A 127 36.25 -9.72 -64.97
CA UNK A 127 37.26 -9.49 -64.40
C UNK A 127 37.14 -8.95 -63.16
N THR A 128 37.83 -9.28 -62.46
CA THR A 128 37.79 -8.78 -61.08
C THR A 128 38.79 -7.62 -60.88
N TYR A 129 38.31 -6.53 -60.40
CA TYR A 129 39.11 -5.34 -60.11
C TYR A 129 39.12 -5.09 -58.61
N LEU A 130 40.32 -4.78 -58.05
CA LEU A 130 40.47 -4.42 -56.63
C LEU A 130 40.70 -2.92 -56.53
N PHE A 131 39.74 -2.22 -55.98
CA PHE A 131 39.81 -0.79 -55.71
C PHE A 131 40.35 -0.56 -54.30
N ILE A 132 41.38 0.27 -54.17
CA ILE A 132 42.00 0.69 -52.91
C ILE A 132 41.80 2.20 -52.79
N TYR A 133 40.97 2.60 -51.86
CA TYR A 133 40.63 4.00 -51.61
C TYR A 133 41.43 4.50 -50.40
N ARG A 134 42.01 5.67 -50.51
CA ARG A 134 42.69 6.37 -49.40
C ARG A 134 42.00 7.71 -49.21
N ILE A 135 41.24 7.81 -48.11
CA ILE A 135 40.46 9.01 -47.77
C ILE A 135 41.17 9.78 -46.67
N PRO A 136 41.48 11.07 -46.85
CA PRO A 136 42.04 11.88 -45.79
C PRO A 136 41.11 11.94 -44.58
N HIS A 137 41.66 11.85 -43.35
CA HIS A 137 40.88 11.93 -42.15
C HIS A 137 40.01 13.21 -42.05
N PRO A 138 40.53 14.42 -42.43
CA PRO A 138 39.69 15.62 -42.42
C PRO A 138 38.47 15.53 -43.33
N GLU A 139 38.58 14.90 -44.48
CA GLU A 139 37.46 14.71 -45.43
C GLU A 139 36.41 13.77 -44.82
N LEU A 140 36.84 12.67 -44.24
CA LEU A 140 35.96 11.70 -43.61
C LEU A 140 35.24 12.29 -42.40
N GLU A 141 35.92 13.07 -41.59
CA GLU A 141 35.34 13.80 -40.45
C GLU A 141 34.34 14.88 -40.89
N ALA A 142 34.66 15.62 -41.94
CA ALA A 142 33.76 16.64 -42.51
C ALA A 142 32.49 16.00 -43.06
N TRP A 143 32.62 14.84 -43.74
CA TRP A 143 31.45 14.09 -44.23
C TRP A 143 30.58 13.56 -43.07
N HIS A 144 31.19 12.98 -42.05
CA HIS A 144 30.49 12.52 -40.86
C HIS A 144 29.76 13.65 -40.14
N ARG A 145 30.39 14.83 -39.98
CA ARG A 145 29.80 16.02 -39.34
C ARG A 145 28.62 16.59 -40.14
N GLY A 146 28.72 16.56 -41.47
CA GLY A 146 27.65 17.03 -42.36
C GLY A 146 26.50 16.05 -42.52
N SER A 147 26.64 14.83 -42.05
CA SER A 147 25.61 13.79 -42.17
C SER A 147 24.61 13.91 -41.03
N LEU A 148 23.32 14.06 -41.35
CA LEU A 148 22.23 14.05 -40.41
C LEU A 148 21.86 12.66 -39.93
N LEU A 149 22.40 11.61 -40.50
CA LEU A 149 22.08 10.21 -40.18
C LEU A 149 22.41 9.86 -38.73
N TRP A 150 23.58 10.33 -38.23
CA TRP A 150 24.00 10.09 -36.84
C TRP A 150 23.03 10.71 -35.80
N PRO A 151 22.76 12.02 -35.85
CA PRO A 151 21.86 12.62 -34.86
C PRO A 151 20.40 12.09 -34.98
N LEU A 152 19.91 11.85 -36.19
CA LEU A 152 18.55 11.30 -36.40
C LEU A 152 18.42 9.87 -35.87
N SER A 153 19.43 9.03 -36.07
CA SER A 153 19.41 7.67 -35.56
C SER A 153 19.53 7.62 -34.03
N ALA A 154 20.38 8.47 -33.43
CA ALA A 154 20.50 8.60 -31.99
C ALA A 154 19.17 9.07 -31.38
N LEU A 155 18.51 10.04 -32.00
CA LEU A 155 17.18 10.51 -31.60
C LEU A 155 16.14 9.39 -31.68
N GLY A 156 16.15 8.61 -32.73
CA GLY A 156 15.24 7.45 -32.92
C GLY A 156 15.41 6.42 -31.79
N ILE A 157 16.65 6.04 -31.50
CA ILE A 157 16.99 5.11 -30.40
C ILE A 157 16.47 5.67 -29.06
N ALA A 158 16.77 6.94 -28.77
CA ALA A 158 16.35 7.59 -27.54
C ALA A 158 14.81 7.59 -27.40
N LEU A 159 14.08 7.90 -28.47
CA LEU A 159 12.62 7.91 -28.52
C LEU A 159 12.02 6.52 -28.22
N VAL A 160 12.55 5.48 -28.84
CA VAL A 160 12.09 4.09 -28.62
C VAL A 160 12.34 3.67 -27.18
N VAL A 161 13.55 3.90 -26.65
CA VAL A 161 13.90 3.51 -25.28
C VAL A 161 13.05 4.30 -24.26
N LEU A 162 12.85 5.60 -24.49
CA LEU A 162 12.04 6.44 -23.61
C LEU A 162 10.57 5.99 -23.60
N THR A 163 10.03 5.62 -24.77
CA THR A 163 8.66 5.09 -24.88
C THR A 163 8.51 3.78 -24.10
N LEU A 164 9.44 2.86 -24.26
CA LEU A 164 9.46 1.59 -23.54
C LEU A 164 9.57 1.80 -22.02
N PHE A 165 10.44 2.72 -21.61
CA PHE A 165 10.61 3.09 -20.20
C PHE A 165 9.32 3.70 -19.62
N SER A 166 8.69 4.62 -20.35
CA SER A 166 7.41 5.25 -19.96
C SER A 166 6.29 4.20 -19.82
N LEU A 167 6.24 3.24 -20.76
CA LEU A 167 5.27 2.13 -20.72
C LEU A 167 5.50 1.26 -19.46
N LEU A 168 6.77 0.94 -19.18
CA LEU A 168 7.14 0.16 -17.98
C LEU A 168 6.72 0.88 -16.68
N LEU A 169 6.96 2.18 -16.57
CA LEU A 169 6.52 2.98 -15.42
C LEU A 169 4.99 2.98 -15.28
N THR A 170 4.28 3.14 -16.39
CA THR A 170 2.80 3.12 -16.40
C THR A 170 2.27 1.78 -15.89
N LEU A 171 2.82 0.68 -16.37
CA LEU A 171 2.38 -0.67 -15.97
C LEU A 171 2.77 -1.02 -14.52
N SER A 172 3.95 -0.56 -14.07
CA SER A 172 4.48 -0.94 -12.75
C SER A 172 4.01 -0.03 -11.61
N ILE A 173 3.66 1.22 -11.89
CA ILE A 173 3.32 2.23 -10.88
C ILE A 173 1.93 2.83 -11.12
N THR A 174 1.71 3.45 -12.28
CA THR A 174 0.50 4.25 -12.53
C THR A 174 -0.77 3.40 -12.48
N ARG A 175 -0.78 2.22 -13.11
CA ARG A 175 -1.94 1.32 -13.08
C ARG A 175 -2.26 0.80 -11.67
N PRO A 176 -1.28 0.29 -10.88
CA PRO A 176 -1.53 -0.10 -9.50
C PRO A 176 -2.02 1.05 -8.61
N LEU A 177 -1.45 2.24 -8.76
CA LEU A 177 -1.87 3.43 -8.00
C LEU A 177 -3.31 3.82 -8.32
N ASN A 178 -3.72 3.77 -9.59
CA ASN A 178 -5.10 4.03 -9.99
C ASN A 178 -6.09 2.98 -9.46
N ARG A 179 -5.67 1.73 -9.30
CA ARG A 179 -6.48 0.68 -8.65
C ARG A 179 -6.67 0.99 -7.17
N LEU A 180 -5.60 1.39 -6.48
CA LEU A 180 -5.66 1.78 -5.07
C LEU A 180 -6.60 2.99 -4.89
N ARG A 181 -6.46 4.02 -5.75
CA ARG A 181 -7.33 5.20 -5.73
C ARG A 181 -8.81 4.84 -5.87
N ARG A 182 -9.14 3.92 -6.78
CA ARG A 182 -10.54 3.44 -6.97
C ARG A 182 -11.03 2.69 -5.74
N ALA A 183 -10.20 1.81 -5.16
CA ALA A 183 -10.56 1.08 -3.93
C ALA A 183 -10.81 2.03 -2.75
N VAL A 184 -10.04 3.12 -2.62
CA VAL A 184 -10.26 4.17 -1.61
C VAL A 184 -11.63 4.85 -1.85
N HIS A 185 -11.93 5.19 -3.09
CA HIS A 185 -13.21 5.81 -3.46
C HIS A 185 -14.39 4.89 -3.15
N ASP A 186 -14.28 3.61 -3.51
CA ASP A 186 -15.33 2.60 -3.27
C ASP A 186 -15.55 2.37 -1.75
N LEU A 187 -14.49 2.43 -0.95
CA LEU A 187 -14.56 2.34 0.49
C LEU A 187 -15.40 3.50 1.07
N GLY A 188 -15.20 4.71 0.56
CA GLY A 188 -15.96 5.90 0.96
C GLY A 188 -17.44 5.83 0.59
N GLN A 189 -17.81 5.07 -0.43
CA GLN A 189 -19.20 4.90 -0.88
C GLN A 189 -19.87 3.61 -0.38
N THR A 190 -19.27 2.92 0.59
CA THR A 190 -19.73 1.63 1.12
C THR A 190 -19.83 0.50 0.08
N ALA A 191 -19.16 0.68 -1.06
CA ALA A 191 -19.08 -0.30 -2.15
C ALA A 191 -17.81 -1.17 -2.09
N TYR A 192 -17.07 -1.10 -0.99
CA TYR A 192 -15.81 -1.83 -0.82
C TYR A 192 -16.04 -3.33 -0.93
N GLN A 193 -15.31 -3.97 -1.83
CA GLN A 193 -15.29 -5.42 -1.97
C GLN A 193 -14.05 -5.97 -1.27
N LYS A 194 -14.26 -6.93 -0.40
CA LYS A 194 -13.17 -7.65 0.26
C LYS A 194 -12.24 -8.22 -0.82
N ASP A 195 -10.93 -8.06 -0.59
CA ASP A 195 -9.87 -8.51 -1.50
C ASP A 195 -9.82 -7.79 -2.86
N SER A 196 -10.42 -6.61 -2.99
CA SER A 196 -10.33 -5.79 -4.21
C SER A 196 -8.87 -5.51 -4.61
N LEU A 197 -7.96 -5.47 -3.64
CA LEU A 197 -6.52 -5.27 -3.84
C LEU A 197 -5.68 -6.53 -3.58
N ALA A 198 -6.27 -7.72 -3.59
CA ALA A 198 -5.58 -8.99 -3.28
C ALA A 198 -4.36 -9.22 -4.18
N ARG A 199 -4.49 -8.96 -5.48
CA ARG A 199 -3.40 -9.11 -6.45
C ARG A 199 -2.28 -8.10 -6.18
N LEU A 200 -2.61 -6.87 -5.81
CA LEU A 200 -1.64 -5.82 -5.47
C LEU A 200 -0.95 -6.12 -4.13
N ALA A 201 -1.68 -6.64 -3.15
CA ALA A 201 -1.18 -7.00 -1.82
C ALA A 201 -0.12 -8.12 -1.85
N ARG A 202 -0.09 -8.94 -2.91
CA ARG A 202 0.91 -10.00 -3.12
C ARG A 202 2.30 -9.45 -3.52
N ARG A 203 2.40 -8.18 -3.90
CA ARG A 203 3.69 -7.57 -4.27
C ARG A 203 4.58 -7.46 -3.04
N GLY A 204 5.89 -7.63 -3.25
CA GLY A 204 6.90 -7.53 -2.19
C GLY A 204 7.53 -6.14 -2.06
N ASP A 205 6.89 -5.12 -2.65
CA ASP A 205 7.37 -3.73 -2.63
C ASP A 205 6.46 -2.84 -1.77
N GLU A 206 6.73 -1.54 -1.75
CA GLU A 206 5.99 -0.53 -0.97
C GLU A 206 4.51 -0.47 -1.37
N LEU A 207 4.20 -0.68 -2.64
CA LEU A 207 2.81 -0.71 -3.12
C LEU A 207 2.05 -1.92 -2.58
N GLY A 208 2.74 -3.06 -2.43
CA GLY A 208 2.17 -4.25 -1.81
C GLY A 208 1.89 -4.04 -0.33
N THR A 209 2.80 -3.41 0.39
CA THR A 209 2.62 -3.06 1.81
C THR A 209 1.43 -2.12 1.98
N LEU A 210 1.37 -1.06 1.17
CA LEU A 210 0.26 -0.09 1.19
C LEU A 210 -1.09 -0.77 0.90
N ALA A 211 -1.12 -1.71 -0.05
CA ALA A 211 -2.34 -2.46 -0.37
C ALA A 211 -2.81 -3.36 0.79
N ARG A 212 -1.87 -3.99 1.51
CA ARG A 212 -2.17 -4.80 2.71
C ARG A 212 -2.74 -3.93 3.84
N ASP A 213 -2.13 -2.78 4.09
CA ASP A 213 -2.60 -1.85 5.13
C ASP A 213 -3.98 -1.30 4.79
N PHE A 214 -4.23 -0.98 3.51
CA PHE A 214 -5.53 -0.53 3.03
C PHE A 214 -6.60 -1.62 3.21
N ASN A 215 -6.32 -2.87 2.85
CA ASN A 215 -7.25 -3.98 3.04
C ASN A 215 -7.58 -4.17 4.52
N ARG A 216 -6.60 -4.11 5.40
CA ARG A 216 -6.77 -4.20 6.86
C ARG A 216 -7.67 -3.07 7.39
N MET A 217 -7.44 -1.84 6.90
CA MET A 217 -8.27 -0.67 7.25
C MET A 217 -9.70 -0.86 6.74
N GLY A 218 -9.88 -1.34 5.52
CA GLY A 218 -11.19 -1.61 4.92
C GLY A 218 -11.98 -2.65 5.71
N GLU A 219 -11.35 -3.74 6.12
CA GLU A 219 -11.96 -4.79 6.95
C GLU A 219 -12.41 -4.22 8.32
N ARG A 220 -11.55 -3.42 8.97
CA ARG A 220 -11.90 -2.77 10.24
C ARG A 220 -13.09 -1.84 10.08
N LEU A 221 -13.10 -1.02 9.03
CA LEU A 221 -14.19 -0.08 8.78
C LEU A 221 -15.51 -0.81 8.50
N GLN A 222 -15.48 -1.89 7.70
CA GLN A 222 -16.66 -2.71 7.44
C GLN A 222 -17.19 -3.36 8.72
N SER A 223 -16.30 -3.88 9.56
CA SER A 223 -16.67 -4.46 10.85
C SER A 223 -17.35 -3.43 11.76
N LEU A 224 -16.80 -2.20 11.84
CA LEU A 224 -17.36 -1.11 12.63
C LEU A 224 -18.75 -0.70 12.11
N ILE A 225 -18.90 -0.53 10.79
CA ILE A 225 -20.19 -0.18 10.18
C ILE A 225 -21.22 -1.31 10.41
N GLY A 226 -20.79 -2.56 10.29
CA GLY A 226 -21.63 -3.74 10.53
C GLY A 226 -22.14 -3.77 11.97
N SER A 227 -21.25 -3.60 12.95
CA SER A 227 -21.61 -3.58 14.37
C SER A 227 -22.53 -2.40 14.72
N GLN A 228 -22.27 -1.22 14.13
CA GLN A 228 -23.13 -0.04 14.32
C GLN A 228 -24.55 -0.28 13.76
N ARG A 229 -24.65 -0.86 12.56
CA ARG A 229 -25.95 -1.20 11.96
C ARG A 229 -26.70 -2.24 12.79
N GLN A 230 -25.99 -3.23 13.33
CA GLN A 230 -26.59 -4.24 14.21
C GLN A 230 -27.12 -3.58 15.48
N LEU A 231 -26.32 -2.73 16.12
CA LEU A 231 -26.73 -1.99 17.32
C LEU A 231 -28.01 -1.19 17.06
N LEU A 232 -28.07 -0.44 15.95
CA LEU A 232 -29.27 0.35 15.59
C LEU A 232 -30.50 -0.52 15.37
N ARG A 233 -30.35 -1.71 14.76
CA ARG A 233 -31.45 -2.67 14.60
C ARG A 233 -31.94 -3.16 15.96
N ASP A 234 -31.00 -3.54 16.83
CA ASP A 234 -31.32 -4.09 18.17
C ASP A 234 -31.99 -3.02 19.03
N VAL A 235 -31.49 -1.78 19.00
CA VAL A 235 -32.14 -0.61 19.68
C VAL A 235 -33.58 -0.45 19.18
N SER A 236 -33.80 -0.49 17.87
CA SER A 236 -35.11 -0.33 17.25
C SER A 236 -36.09 -1.44 17.73
N HIS A 237 -35.60 -2.67 17.80
CA HIS A 237 -36.42 -3.80 18.30
C HIS A 237 -36.72 -3.69 19.78
N GLU A 238 -35.73 -3.34 20.61
CA GLU A 238 -35.90 -3.23 22.07
C GLU A 238 -36.75 -2.04 22.49
N LEU A 239 -36.75 -0.96 21.70
CA LEU A 239 -37.66 0.19 21.95
C LEU A 239 -39.10 -0.10 21.51
N ARG A 240 -39.27 -0.85 20.44
CA ARG A 240 -40.62 -1.13 19.87
C ARG A 240 -41.54 -1.87 20.87
N SER A 241 -40.98 -2.86 21.59
CA SER A 241 -41.71 -3.72 22.50
C SER A 241 -42.36 -2.92 23.69
N PRO A 242 -41.59 -2.17 24.52
CA PRO A 242 -42.17 -1.39 25.59
C PRO A 242 -43.09 -0.27 25.07
N LEU A 243 -42.78 0.35 23.93
CA LEU A 243 -43.63 1.37 23.31
C LEU A 243 -44.99 0.77 22.91
N ALA A 244 -45.02 -0.45 22.36
CA ALA A 244 -46.26 -1.15 22.03
C ALA A 244 -47.09 -1.45 23.29
N ARG A 245 -46.42 -1.94 24.38
CA ARG A 245 -47.10 -2.17 25.68
C ARG A 245 -47.68 -0.90 26.26
N LEU A 246 -46.91 0.20 26.21
CA LEU A 246 -47.36 1.53 26.69
C LEU A 246 -48.58 1.99 25.90
N ARG A 247 -48.58 1.87 24.57
CA ARG A 247 -49.73 2.24 23.72
C ARG A 247 -50.97 1.41 24.03
N ILE A 248 -50.82 0.10 24.23
CA ILE A 248 -51.94 -0.79 24.61
C ILE A 248 -52.49 -0.41 25.98
N ALA A 249 -51.61 -0.22 26.97
CA ALA A 249 -51.99 0.16 28.32
C ALA A 249 -52.72 1.51 28.32
N LEU A 250 -52.26 2.48 27.53
CA LEU A 250 -52.90 3.79 27.39
C LEU A 250 -54.29 3.68 26.77
N ALA A 251 -54.43 2.90 25.68
CA ALA A 251 -55.70 2.68 24.99
C ALA A 251 -56.73 1.97 25.91
N LEU A 252 -56.25 1.03 26.74
CA LEU A 252 -57.09 0.38 27.75
C LEU A 252 -57.50 1.35 28.85
N ALA A 253 -56.61 2.18 29.34
CA ALA A 253 -56.87 3.20 30.36
C ALA A 253 -57.89 4.24 29.90
N GLU A 254 -57.83 4.63 28.61
CA GLU A 254 -58.81 5.56 28.01
C GLU A 254 -60.25 5.04 28.06
N ARG A 255 -60.41 3.72 27.96
CA ARG A 255 -61.77 3.07 27.94
C ARG A 255 -62.19 2.53 29.28
N ALA A 256 -61.33 2.59 30.28
CA ALA A 256 -61.57 2.01 31.59
C ALA A 256 -62.42 2.97 32.50
N GLU A 257 -63.21 2.39 33.40
CA GLU A 257 -63.87 3.10 34.48
C GLU A 257 -62.82 3.72 35.45
N PRO A 258 -63.15 4.77 36.19
CA PRO A 258 -62.19 5.51 37.00
C PRO A 258 -61.35 4.64 37.96
N GLU A 259 -61.99 3.68 38.64
CA GLU A 259 -61.27 2.76 39.56
C GLU A 259 -60.27 1.88 38.84
N ALA A 260 -60.64 1.30 37.71
CA ALA A 260 -59.78 0.45 36.89
C ALA A 260 -58.64 1.27 36.25
N ARG A 261 -58.92 2.47 35.82
CA ARG A 261 -57.91 3.43 35.26
C ARG A 261 -56.87 3.77 36.33
N ALA A 262 -57.25 4.02 37.55
CA ALA A 262 -56.34 4.30 38.66
C ALA A 262 -55.35 3.13 38.91
N GLN A 263 -55.81 1.89 38.76
CA GLN A 263 -55.01 0.71 38.94
C GLN A 263 -54.00 0.49 37.75
N MET A 264 -54.28 1.06 36.59
CA MET A 264 -53.39 0.94 35.40
C MET A 264 -52.27 1.97 35.42
N TRP A 265 -52.41 3.07 36.15
CA TRP A 265 -51.45 4.18 36.19
C TRP A 265 -50.05 3.73 36.63
N PRO A 266 -49.88 2.93 37.71
CA PRO A 266 -48.55 2.45 38.10
C PRO A 266 -47.86 1.59 37.01
N ARG A 267 -48.61 0.85 36.19
CA ARG A 267 -48.07 0.07 35.07
C ARG A 267 -47.56 0.97 33.97
N LEU A 268 -48.27 2.06 33.68
CA LEU A 268 -47.84 3.07 32.71
C LEU A 268 -46.53 3.73 33.16
N GLU A 269 -46.47 4.15 34.44
CA GLU A 269 -45.23 4.71 35.01
C GLU A 269 -44.10 3.74 34.93
N GLN A 270 -44.29 2.47 35.28
CA GLN A 270 -43.27 1.43 35.22
C GLN A 270 -42.73 1.23 33.80
N GLU A 271 -43.56 1.24 32.75
CA GLU A 271 -43.11 1.11 31.35
C GLU A 271 -42.37 2.38 30.89
N CYS A 272 -42.77 3.58 31.38
CA CYS A 272 -42.03 4.82 31.12
C CYS A 272 -40.61 4.75 31.73
N ASP A 273 -40.52 4.35 33.01
CA ASP A 273 -39.26 4.22 33.75
C ASP A 273 -38.33 3.22 33.05
N ARG A 274 -38.87 2.10 32.54
CA ARG A 274 -38.13 1.10 31.77
C ARG A 274 -37.59 1.68 30.48
N LEU A 275 -38.38 2.46 29.75
CA LEU A 275 -37.95 3.14 28.53
C LEU A 275 -36.85 4.15 28.83
N GLU A 276 -36.99 4.94 29.87
CA GLU A 276 -36.01 5.93 30.30
C GLU A 276 -34.67 5.25 30.65
N ALA A 277 -34.72 4.16 31.42
CA ALA A 277 -33.54 3.36 31.77
C ALA A 277 -32.86 2.80 30.53
N LEU A 278 -33.62 2.25 29.58
CA LEU A 278 -33.08 1.71 28.31
C LEU A 278 -32.37 2.82 27.48
N ILE A 279 -33.04 3.98 27.35
CA ILE A 279 -32.45 5.15 26.65
C ILE A 279 -31.14 5.58 27.33
N GLY A 280 -31.15 5.63 28.68
CA GLY A 280 -29.96 5.96 29.46
C GLY A 280 -28.79 5.01 29.23
N GLU A 281 -29.08 3.70 29.16
CA GLU A 281 -28.08 2.68 28.86
C GLU A 281 -27.51 2.81 27.42
N ILE A 282 -28.39 3.06 26.44
CA ILE A 282 -27.99 3.27 25.01
C ILE A 282 -27.09 4.51 24.90
N LEU A 283 -27.48 5.62 25.52
CA LEU A 283 -26.71 6.86 25.52
C LEU A 283 -25.34 6.65 26.22
N ALA A 284 -25.33 5.89 27.32
CA ALA A 284 -24.09 5.54 28.00
C ALA A 284 -23.13 4.77 27.07
N LEU A 285 -23.66 3.76 26.37
CA LEU A 285 -22.89 2.97 25.44
C LEU A 285 -22.34 3.85 24.28
N ALA A 286 -23.15 4.72 23.71
CA ALA A 286 -22.80 5.66 22.66
C ALA A 286 -21.72 6.65 23.11
N ARG A 287 -21.78 7.14 24.33
CA ARG A 287 -20.77 8.07 24.87
C ARG A 287 -19.40 7.43 25.10
N LEU A 288 -19.35 6.11 25.27
CA LEU A 288 -18.05 5.42 25.40
C LEU A 288 -17.22 5.50 24.10
N ASP A 289 -17.85 5.72 22.95
CA ASP A 289 -17.15 5.87 21.67
C ASP A 289 -16.62 7.29 21.43
N ALA A 290 -17.12 8.28 22.17
CA ALA A 290 -16.64 9.67 22.12
C ALA A 290 -15.25 9.79 22.75
N GLU A 291 -14.54 10.85 22.39
CA GLU A 291 -13.24 11.14 23.01
C GLU A 291 -13.43 11.44 24.50
N PRO A 292 -12.82 10.65 25.39
CA PRO A 292 -12.89 10.93 26.81
C PRO A 292 -12.03 12.15 27.15
N GLY A 293 -12.43 12.86 28.18
CA GLY A 293 -11.66 13.99 28.71
C GLY A 293 -10.30 13.58 29.31
N ALA A 294 -9.69 14.47 30.04
CA ALA A 294 -8.40 14.22 30.68
C ALA A 294 -8.51 13.06 31.69
N SER A 295 -7.51 12.18 31.66
CA SER A 295 -7.37 11.09 32.62
C SER A 295 -7.07 11.63 34.00
N GLN A 296 -7.67 11.03 35.04
CA GLN A 296 -7.51 11.41 36.45
C GLN A 296 -7.08 10.20 37.28
N ARG A 297 -6.52 10.47 38.45
CA ARG A 297 -6.17 9.43 39.41
C ARG A 297 -7.43 8.98 40.15
N ILE A 298 -7.74 7.70 40.09
CA ILE A 298 -8.94 7.10 40.71
C ILE A 298 -8.48 6.23 41.89
N ALA A 299 -8.83 6.61 43.12
CA ALA A 299 -8.63 5.80 44.30
C ALA A 299 -9.70 4.73 44.38
N LEU A 300 -9.33 3.46 44.38
CA LEU A 300 -10.30 2.35 44.22
C LEU A 300 -11.09 2.08 45.46
N LEU A 301 -10.48 2.15 46.66
CA LEU A 301 -11.18 1.81 47.91
C LEU A 301 -12.37 2.74 48.16
N PRO A 302 -12.23 4.09 48.12
CA PRO A 302 -13.40 4.98 48.32
C PRO A 302 -14.47 4.76 47.27
N LEU A 303 -14.10 4.53 46.02
CA LEU A 303 -15.06 4.28 44.93
C LEU A 303 -15.87 3.00 45.20
N LEU A 304 -15.18 1.90 45.53
CA LEU A 304 -15.83 0.62 45.76
C LEU A 304 -16.68 0.63 47.05
N GLN A 305 -16.27 1.38 48.08
CA GLN A 305 -17.09 1.60 49.28
C GLN A 305 -18.41 2.31 48.95
N ARG A 306 -18.36 3.40 48.18
CA ARG A 306 -19.54 4.15 47.73
C ARG A 306 -20.45 3.25 46.91
N LEU A 307 -19.96 2.53 45.93
CA LEU A 307 -20.74 1.62 45.08
C LEU A 307 -21.37 0.49 45.89
N ARG A 308 -20.67 -0.03 46.91
CA ARG A 308 -21.24 -1.03 47.84
C ARG A 308 -22.41 -0.42 48.62
N GLU A 309 -22.27 0.78 49.18
CA GLU A 309 -23.32 1.48 49.92
C GLU A 309 -24.56 1.70 49.05
N ASP A 310 -24.35 2.16 47.81
CA ASP A 310 -25.44 2.35 46.83
C ASP A 310 -26.18 1.03 46.52
N ALA A 311 -25.40 -0.05 46.32
CA ALA A 311 -25.95 -1.39 46.06
C ALA A 311 -26.79 -1.90 47.27
N LEU A 312 -26.32 -1.67 48.49
CA LEU A 312 -26.97 -2.10 49.71
C LEU A 312 -28.25 -1.28 50.00
N LEU A 313 -28.34 -0.04 49.50
CA LEU A 313 -29.60 0.74 49.58
C LEU A 313 -30.71 0.09 48.76
N LEU A 314 -30.34 -0.52 47.60
CA LEU A 314 -31.30 -1.18 46.71
C LEU A 314 -31.57 -2.64 47.10
N ALA A 315 -30.58 -3.30 47.74
CA ALA A 315 -30.64 -4.72 48.12
C ALA A 315 -30.05 -4.91 49.53
N PRO A 316 -30.74 -4.45 50.60
CA PRO A 316 -30.20 -4.45 51.96
C PRO A 316 -29.96 -5.85 52.53
N GLU A 317 -30.53 -6.89 51.94
CA GLU A 317 -30.37 -8.29 52.32
C GLU A 317 -29.08 -8.94 51.80
N GLN A 318 -28.33 -8.26 50.93
CA GLN A 318 -27.09 -8.81 50.37
C GLN A 318 -25.90 -8.60 51.30
N ASP A 319 -24.97 -9.58 51.36
CA ASP A 319 -23.72 -9.49 52.07
C ASP A 319 -22.58 -9.19 51.07
N ILE A 320 -22.23 -7.91 50.89
CA ILE A 320 -21.22 -7.47 49.94
C ILE A 320 -19.89 -7.27 50.67
N ARG A 321 -18.92 -8.12 50.40
CA ARG A 321 -17.57 -8.12 51.01
C ARG A 321 -16.57 -7.49 50.08
N LEU A 322 -15.82 -6.48 50.59
CA LEU A 322 -14.76 -5.80 49.86
C LEU A 322 -13.40 -6.25 50.41
N GLU A 323 -12.56 -6.76 49.55
CA GLU A 323 -11.13 -7.05 49.80
C GLU A 323 -10.30 -6.19 48.86
N VAL A 324 -9.87 -5.00 49.33
CA VAL A 324 -9.24 -3.98 48.49
C VAL A 324 -8.04 -3.41 49.25
N ALA A 325 -6.89 -3.35 48.63
CA ALA A 325 -5.71 -2.70 49.19
C ALA A 325 -5.98 -1.18 49.29
N PRO A 326 -5.68 -0.56 50.45
CA PRO A 326 -6.09 0.84 50.70
C PRO A 326 -5.47 1.87 49.75
N ASP A 327 -4.24 1.64 49.29
CA ASP A 327 -3.49 2.57 48.45
C ASP A 327 -3.63 2.30 46.94
N LEU A 328 -4.54 1.40 46.57
CA LEU A 328 -4.70 0.97 45.18
C LEU A 328 -5.40 2.05 44.38
N SER A 329 -4.77 2.48 43.29
CA SER A 329 -5.31 3.51 42.40
C SER A 329 -4.89 3.27 40.96
N ILE A 330 -5.70 3.81 40.02
CA ILE A 330 -5.46 3.72 38.59
C ILE A 330 -5.55 5.11 37.95
N ASP A 331 -4.96 5.27 36.78
CA ASP A 331 -5.14 6.45 35.93
C ASP A 331 -6.25 6.14 34.90
N GLY A 332 -7.29 6.94 34.87
CA GLY A 332 -8.41 6.70 34.00
C GLY A 332 -9.48 7.79 34.03
N TRP A 333 -10.65 7.44 33.61
CA TRP A 333 -11.82 8.33 33.56
C TRP A 333 -12.80 7.90 34.64
N PRO A 334 -12.97 8.70 35.73
CA PRO A 334 -13.75 8.27 36.89
C PRO A 334 -15.18 7.82 36.57
N ASP A 335 -15.93 8.62 35.83
CA ASP A 335 -17.35 8.32 35.53
C ASP A 335 -17.49 7.03 34.71
N MET A 336 -16.56 6.83 33.75
CA MET A 336 -16.56 5.65 32.87
C MET A 336 -16.18 4.39 33.66
N PHE A 337 -15.16 4.47 34.51
CA PHE A 337 -14.71 3.35 35.35
C PHE A 337 -15.79 3.01 36.43
N GLU A 338 -16.33 4.02 37.10
CA GLU A 338 -17.40 3.87 38.09
C GLU A 338 -18.60 3.13 37.46
N ARG A 339 -19.04 3.58 36.27
CA ARG A 339 -20.14 2.94 35.52
C ARG A 339 -19.84 1.48 35.17
N ALA A 340 -18.59 1.18 34.78
CA ALA A 340 -18.20 -0.21 34.48
C ALA A 340 -18.36 -1.09 35.74
N VAL A 341 -17.80 -0.66 36.87
CA VAL A 341 -17.86 -1.43 38.11
C VAL A 341 -19.27 -1.53 38.66
N ASP A 342 -20.07 -0.45 38.59
CA ASP A 342 -21.47 -0.43 38.98
C ASP A 342 -22.28 -1.48 38.19
N ASN A 343 -22.10 -1.55 36.89
CA ASN A 343 -22.76 -2.56 36.04
C ASN A 343 -22.40 -3.99 36.43
N LEU A 344 -21.11 -4.26 36.75
CA LEU A 344 -20.68 -5.57 37.23
C LEU A 344 -21.29 -5.89 38.59
N LEU A 345 -21.32 -4.93 39.51
CA LEU A 345 -21.84 -5.10 40.85
C LEU A 345 -23.38 -5.31 40.82
N ARG A 346 -24.13 -4.51 40.03
CA ARG A 346 -25.56 -4.69 39.84
C ARG A 346 -25.91 -6.06 39.26
N ASN A 347 -25.11 -6.51 38.30
CA ASN A 347 -25.27 -7.85 37.71
C ASN A 347 -25.09 -8.93 38.78
N ALA A 348 -24.04 -8.81 39.58
CA ALA A 348 -23.73 -9.77 40.65
C ALA A 348 -24.86 -9.76 41.74
N VAL A 349 -25.30 -8.61 42.21
CA VAL A 349 -26.39 -8.45 43.18
C VAL A 349 -27.65 -9.13 42.66
N ARG A 350 -27.95 -8.95 41.39
CA ARG A 350 -29.15 -9.49 40.74
C ARG A 350 -29.21 -11.03 40.75
N PHE A 351 -28.05 -11.69 40.58
CA PHE A 351 -28.02 -13.15 40.47
C PHE A 351 -27.54 -13.84 41.75
N ASN A 352 -26.99 -13.09 42.72
CA ASN A 352 -26.52 -13.65 43.96
C ASN A 352 -27.67 -14.10 44.87
N PRO A 353 -27.72 -15.36 45.33
CA PRO A 353 -28.74 -15.79 46.27
C PRO A 353 -28.59 -15.04 47.62
N VAL A 354 -29.70 -14.70 48.23
CA VAL A 354 -29.75 -14.10 49.58
C VAL A 354 -29.11 -15.09 50.57
N GLY A 355 -28.20 -14.59 51.42
CA GLY A 355 -27.48 -15.40 52.40
C GLY A 355 -26.13 -15.90 51.93
N GLN A 356 -25.78 -15.69 50.65
CA GLN A 356 -24.45 -15.98 50.14
C GLN A 356 -23.65 -14.67 50.01
N PRO A 357 -22.34 -14.68 50.32
CA PRO A 357 -21.54 -13.48 50.18
C PRO A 357 -21.28 -13.13 48.69
N LEU A 358 -21.36 -11.85 48.38
CA LEU A 358 -20.90 -11.31 47.09
C LEU A 358 -19.53 -10.73 47.33
N GLU A 359 -18.53 -11.24 46.59
CA GLU A 359 -17.13 -10.90 46.84
C GLU A 359 -16.60 -9.91 45.80
N VAL A 360 -16.05 -8.82 46.26
CA VAL A 360 -15.38 -7.82 45.39
C VAL A 360 -13.90 -7.76 45.88
N ARG A 361 -13.00 -8.21 45.02
CA ARG A 361 -11.57 -8.21 45.33
C ARG A 361 -10.82 -7.34 44.33
N ALA A 362 -9.92 -6.49 44.86
CA ALA A 362 -9.06 -5.67 44.01
C ALA A 362 -7.62 -5.76 44.52
N SER A 363 -6.71 -6.14 43.66
CA SER A 363 -5.29 -6.28 43.96
C SER A 363 -4.43 -5.83 42.77
N SER A 364 -3.18 -5.54 43.05
CA SER A 364 -2.17 -5.31 42.01
C SER A 364 -1.50 -6.64 41.65
N ALA A 365 -1.33 -6.84 40.33
CA ALA A 365 -0.59 -7.97 39.75
C ALA A 365 0.50 -7.39 38.83
N GLY A 366 1.64 -7.06 39.40
CA GLY A 366 2.67 -6.28 38.69
C GLY A 366 2.17 -4.88 38.38
N ASP A 367 2.27 -4.47 37.13
CA ASP A 367 1.83 -3.15 36.66
C ASP A 367 0.32 -3.10 36.34
N TYR A 368 -0.43 -4.13 36.70
CA TYR A 368 -1.85 -4.24 36.39
C TYR A 368 -2.71 -4.30 37.66
N LEU A 369 -3.85 -3.62 37.61
CA LEU A 369 -4.95 -3.85 38.52
C LEU A 369 -5.66 -5.13 38.08
N ARG A 370 -6.00 -5.98 39.04
CA ARG A 370 -6.99 -7.04 38.88
C ARG A 370 -8.14 -6.79 39.84
N LEU A 371 -9.34 -6.56 39.32
CA LEU A 371 -10.55 -6.43 40.14
C LEU A 371 -11.53 -7.52 39.71
N SER A 372 -12.07 -8.26 40.67
CA SER A 372 -13.05 -9.30 40.42
C SER A 372 -14.30 -9.07 41.25
N VAL A 373 -15.43 -9.36 40.62
CA VAL A 373 -16.76 -9.38 41.28
C VAL A 373 -17.29 -10.80 41.09
N ARG A 374 -17.54 -11.50 42.23
CA ARG A 374 -18.01 -12.89 42.24
C ARG A 374 -19.31 -13.00 42.97
N ASP A 375 -20.31 -13.64 42.34
CA ASP A 375 -21.57 -14.06 42.96
C ASP A 375 -21.59 -15.60 43.15
N HIS A 376 -22.58 -16.08 43.86
CA HIS A 376 -22.85 -17.50 44.10
C HIS A 376 -24.14 -17.95 43.40
N GLY A 377 -24.51 -17.28 42.31
CA GLY A 377 -25.68 -17.58 41.50
C GLY A 377 -25.53 -18.86 40.64
N PRO A 378 -26.45 -19.10 39.74
CA PRO A 378 -26.46 -20.33 38.93
C PRO A 378 -25.36 -20.39 37.88
N GLY A 379 -24.60 -19.33 37.67
CA GLY A 379 -23.63 -19.26 36.60
C GLY A 379 -24.28 -19.19 35.23
N ILE A 380 -23.55 -19.57 34.19
CA ILE A 380 -24.03 -19.54 32.80
C ILE A 380 -23.51 -20.78 32.04
N ALA A 381 -24.30 -21.28 31.08
CA ALA A 381 -23.90 -22.39 30.22
C ALA A 381 -22.66 -22.03 29.42
N ALA A 382 -21.75 -23.01 29.26
CA ALA A 382 -20.45 -22.78 28.61
C ALA A 382 -20.59 -22.23 27.17
N GLU A 383 -21.62 -22.68 26.45
CA GLU A 383 -21.89 -22.29 25.06
C GLU A 383 -22.29 -20.82 24.94
N LEU A 384 -22.75 -20.20 26.02
CA LEU A 384 -23.23 -18.81 26.04
C LEU A 384 -22.16 -17.82 26.54
N GLN A 385 -21.04 -18.33 27.09
CA GLN A 385 -20.02 -17.48 27.71
C GLN A 385 -19.39 -16.50 26.72
N GLU A 386 -19.18 -16.92 25.46
CA GLU A 386 -18.58 -16.08 24.40
C GLU A 386 -19.47 -14.89 24.02
N GLN A 387 -20.79 -15.05 24.18
CA GLN A 387 -21.77 -14.02 23.85
C GLN A 387 -21.97 -13.00 24.99
N LEU A 388 -21.48 -13.30 26.19
CA LEU A 388 -21.59 -12.38 27.32
C LEU A 388 -20.88 -11.08 27.03
N GLY A 389 -21.56 -9.97 27.25
CA GLY A 389 -21.02 -8.64 26.94
C GLY A 389 -21.27 -8.18 25.50
N GLU A 390 -21.97 -8.98 24.68
CA GLU A 390 -22.56 -8.47 23.44
C GLU A 390 -23.78 -7.58 23.80
N PRO A 391 -23.95 -6.45 23.13
CA PRO A 391 -25.14 -5.59 23.41
C PRO A 391 -26.45 -6.35 23.21
N PHE A 392 -27.37 -6.15 24.14
CA PHE A 392 -28.70 -6.77 24.18
C PHE A 392 -28.71 -8.30 24.38
N PHE A 393 -27.53 -8.94 24.59
CA PHE A 393 -27.52 -10.37 24.86
C PHE A 393 -28.06 -10.68 26.25
N ARG A 394 -28.97 -11.67 26.30
CA ARG A 394 -29.54 -12.23 27.53
C ARG A 394 -29.57 -13.74 27.41
N ALA A 395 -29.15 -14.41 28.47
CA ALA A 395 -29.23 -15.89 28.48
C ALA A 395 -30.70 -16.33 28.46
N PRO A 396 -31.04 -17.38 27.71
CA PRO A 396 -32.38 -17.96 27.70
C PRO A 396 -32.83 -18.31 29.10
N ASN A 397 -34.13 -18.22 29.33
CA ASN A 397 -34.81 -18.58 30.63
C ASN A 397 -34.46 -17.64 31.81
N GLN A 398 -33.88 -16.48 31.55
CA GLN A 398 -33.71 -15.46 32.59
C GLN A 398 -34.93 -14.50 32.57
N SER A 399 -35.78 -14.60 33.58
CA SER A 399 -36.96 -13.73 33.76
C SER A 399 -36.64 -12.39 34.44
N SER A 400 -35.39 -12.19 34.87
CA SER A 400 -34.99 -10.99 35.59
C SER A 400 -35.01 -9.74 34.70
N PRO A 401 -35.38 -8.57 35.23
CA PRO A 401 -35.43 -7.31 34.47
C PRO A 401 -34.05 -6.85 34.05
N GLY A 402 -33.92 -6.27 32.86
CA GLY A 402 -32.66 -5.72 32.32
C GLY A 402 -32.59 -5.86 30.81
N HIS A 403 -31.90 -4.94 30.17
CA HIS A 403 -31.87 -4.81 28.72
C HIS A 403 -30.69 -5.54 28.06
N GLY A 404 -29.77 -6.16 28.81
CA GLY A 404 -28.60 -6.83 28.30
C GLY A 404 -27.49 -5.88 27.85
N LEU A 405 -27.50 -4.63 28.31
CA LEU A 405 -26.48 -3.63 27.93
C LEU A 405 -25.40 -3.44 29.01
N GLY A 406 -25.67 -3.78 30.26
CA GLY A 406 -24.77 -3.52 31.39
C GLY A 406 -23.37 -4.14 31.22
N LEU A 407 -23.30 -5.42 30.86
CA LEU A 407 -22.01 -6.11 30.61
C LEU A 407 -21.30 -5.56 29.38
N ALA A 408 -22.05 -5.16 28.35
CA ALA A 408 -21.49 -4.52 27.14
C ALA A 408 -20.87 -3.15 27.49
N ILE A 409 -21.56 -2.35 28.31
CA ILE A 409 -21.05 -1.06 28.80
C ILE A 409 -19.78 -1.30 29.63
N ALA A 410 -19.78 -2.27 30.55
CA ALA A 410 -18.64 -2.60 31.37
C ALA A 410 -17.44 -3.01 30.49
N ARG A 411 -17.63 -3.92 29.55
CA ARG A 411 -16.58 -4.39 28.63
C ARG A 411 -15.99 -3.22 27.85
N ARG A 412 -16.82 -2.40 27.22
CA ARG A 412 -16.39 -1.28 26.39
C ARG A 412 -15.62 -0.24 27.22
N ALA A 413 -16.10 0.07 28.44
CA ALA A 413 -15.44 1.00 29.32
C ALA A 413 -14.05 0.52 29.74
N ILE A 414 -13.90 -0.77 30.06
CA ILE A 414 -12.61 -1.38 30.44
C ILE A 414 -11.63 -1.40 29.22
N GLU A 415 -12.11 -1.73 28.04
CA GLU A 415 -11.34 -1.70 26.79
C GLU A 415 -10.81 -0.29 26.51
N ARG A 416 -11.65 0.74 26.74
CA ARG A 416 -11.25 2.15 26.59
C ARG A 416 -10.14 2.55 27.56
N HIS A 417 -10.09 1.93 28.73
CA HIS A 417 -9.00 2.11 29.70
C HIS A 417 -7.73 1.29 29.34
N GLY A 418 -7.74 0.54 28.22
CA GLY A 418 -6.63 -0.29 27.79
C GLY A 418 -6.56 -1.64 28.52
N GLY A 419 -7.69 -2.05 29.11
CA GLY A 419 -7.79 -3.30 29.83
C GLY A 419 -8.64 -4.37 29.14
N HIS A 420 -8.91 -5.43 29.88
CA HIS A 420 -9.73 -6.55 29.41
C HIS A 420 -10.70 -6.98 30.50
N LEU A 421 -11.91 -7.37 30.09
CA LEU A 421 -12.95 -7.94 30.96
C LEU A 421 -13.15 -9.40 30.59
N ARG A 422 -12.95 -10.29 31.57
CA ARG A 422 -13.25 -11.73 31.46
C ARG A 422 -14.52 -12.04 32.25
N LEU A 423 -15.42 -12.76 31.62
CA LEU A 423 -16.72 -13.15 32.17
C LEU A 423 -16.83 -14.68 32.12
N GLY A 424 -17.23 -15.31 33.21
CA GLY A 424 -17.36 -16.77 33.22
C GLY A 424 -17.77 -17.31 34.57
N ASN A 425 -17.84 -18.63 34.65
CA ASN A 425 -18.16 -19.33 35.90
C ASN A 425 -16.92 -19.47 36.80
N HIS A 426 -17.13 -19.33 38.11
CA HIS A 426 -16.08 -19.66 39.08
C HIS A 426 -16.00 -21.17 39.26
N PRO A 427 -14.78 -21.75 39.45
CA PRO A 427 -14.63 -23.21 39.62
C PRO A 427 -15.45 -23.78 40.79
N ASP A 428 -15.61 -23.04 41.85
CA ASP A 428 -16.37 -23.45 43.04
C ASP A 428 -17.86 -23.06 42.97
N GLY A 429 -18.34 -22.72 41.77
CA GLY A 429 -19.73 -22.30 41.54
C GLY A 429 -19.91 -20.79 41.57
N GLY A 430 -21.02 -20.34 40.94
CA GLY A 430 -21.32 -18.94 40.77
C GLY A 430 -20.67 -18.34 39.52
N PHE A 431 -20.84 -17.04 39.34
CA PHE A 431 -20.32 -16.29 38.20
C PHE A 431 -19.25 -15.30 38.69
N ILE A 432 -18.21 -15.13 37.88
CA ILE A 432 -17.16 -14.18 38.19
C ILE A 432 -16.89 -13.27 36.97
N ALA A 433 -16.86 -11.98 37.22
CA ALA A 433 -16.39 -10.96 36.28
C ALA A 433 -15.04 -10.44 36.75
N THR A 434 -13.99 -10.59 35.94
CA THR A 434 -12.64 -10.14 36.28
C THR A 434 -12.18 -9.12 35.26
N LEU A 435 -11.90 -7.90 35.70
CA LEU A 435 -11.27 -6.88 34.90
C LEU A 435 -9.78 -6.76 35.21
N SER A 436 -9.00 -6.49 34.17
CA SER A 436 -7.56 -6.29 34.25
C SER A 436 -7.20 -4.99 33.54
N LEU A 437 -6.56 -4.06 34.24
CA LEU A 437 -6.25 -2.72 33.75
C LEU A 437 -4.80 -2.36 34.08
N PRO A 438 -4.07 -1.61 33.24
CA PRO A 438 -2.78 -1.06 33.66
C PRO A 438 -2.97 -0.04 34.79
N LEU A 439 -2.13 -0.13 35.82
CA LEU A 439 -2.16 0.79 36.97
C LEU A 439 -1.79 2.22 36.57
N ARG A 440 -0.86 2.33 35.61
CA ARG A 440 -0.45 3.61 35.01
C ARG A 440 -0.64 3.55 33.51
N ARG A 441 -1.26 4.56 32.97
CA ARG A 441 -1.42 4.66 31.54
C ARG A 441 -0.12 5.09 30.88
N LYS A 442 0.37 4.35 29.92
CA LYS A 442 1.48 4.81 29.07
C LYS A 442 1.01 6.03 28.30
N ALA A 443 1.73 7.14 28.44
CA ALA A 443 1.48 8.30 27.59
C ALA A 443 1.59 7.87 26.12
N THR A 444 0.55 8.06 25.38
CA THR A 444 0.59 7.87 23.92
C THR A 444 1.40 9.03 23.33
N GLU A 445 2.62 8.74 22.84
CA GLU A 445 3.42 9.69 22.05
C GLU A 445 2.73 9.98 20.72
#